data_4a485b42a2e07a678c8c2b50bbb14881
#
_entry.id   4a485b42a2e07a678c8c2b50bbb14881
#
_cell.length_a   1.000
_cell.length_b   1.000
_cell.length_c   1.000
_cell.angle_alpha   90.00
_cell.angle_beta   90.00
_cell.angle_gamma   90.00
#
_symmetry.space_group_name_H-M   'P 1'
#
loop_
_entity.id
_entity.type
_entity.pdbx_description
1 polymer ?
#
loop_
_entity_poly.entity_id
_entity_poly.type
_entity_poly.pdbx_seq_one_letter_code
_entity_poly.pdbx_strand_id
1 'polypeptide(L)'
;MKNNTILLLMVFILAGLVSCTGKKENEEEKARKGWTLVWEDDFGKSLDQAAWSKIQKGKQHSFRYMSGNDELYVFQDGNLVLRAMKNLAASDTMPFLTGGITGSGVKGNSVRRVEVRARMNPVQGATAYISLLPSDRAKNISIDVMERYGVDEFVYQSVTSEYTTTQGMPDNPPSSALVGVNPNEYHIYGVEKYPDSLVFFVDDIRTKKYPRILTDIPGQFPFNDQDFNLFIGIRLDKEADSTALPADMLIDWVRFYEPVTPSAGK
;
A
#
# COMPACT_ATOMS: atom_id res chain seq x y z
N MET A 1 -50.87 -16.09 -59.65
CA MET A 1 -50.78 -16.83 -58.38
C MET A 1 -49.25 -16.95 -58.08
N LYS A 2 -48.71 -16.14 -57.22
CA LYS A 2 -47.28 -16.19 -56.76
C LYS A 2 -47.31 -16.17 -55.22
N ASN A 3 -46.94 -17.28 -54.63
CA ASN A 3 -46.86 -17.44 -53.19
C ASN A 3 -45.54 -16.75 -52.72
N ASN A 4 -45.63 -15.74 -51.87
CA ASN A 4 -44.54 -15.18 -51.13
C ASN A 4 -44.47 -15.84 -49.75
N THR A 5 -43.52 -16.69 -49.55
CA THR A 5 -43.18 -17.26 -48.24
C THR A 5 -42.26 -16.26 -47.51
N ILE A 6 -42.76 -15.65 -46.45
CA ILE A 6 -41.99 -14.79 -45.56
C ILE A 6 -41.21 -15.68 -44.58
N LEU A 7 -39.88 -15.63 -44.70
CA LEU A 7 -38.97 -16.32 -43.79
C LEU A 7 -38.74 -15.44 -42.57
N LEU A 8 -39.30 -15.84 -41.43
CA LEU A 8 -39.16 -15.15 -40.15
C LEU A 8 -37.80 -15.55 -39.52
N LEU A 9 -36.84 -14.66 -39.52
CA LEU A 9 -35.52 -14.85 -38.92
C LEU A 9 -35.64 -14.58 -37.42
N MET A 10 -35.70 -15.65 -36.59
CA MET A 10 -35.60 -15.52 -35.14
C MET A 10 -34.13 -15.26 -34.75
N VAL A 11 -33.84 -14.04 -34.31
CA VAL A 11 -32.58 -13.70 -33.68
C VAL A 11 -32.65 -14.13 -32.21
N PHE A 12 -31.97 -15.21 -31.87
CA PHE A 12 -31.72 -15.57 -30.47
C PHE A 12 -30.68 -14.63 -29.90
N ILE A 13 -31.11 -13.69 -29.07
CA ILE A 13 -30.19 -12.91 -28.20
C ILE A 13 -29.78 -13.84 -27.06
N LEU A 14 -28.57 -14.39 -27.14
CA LEU A 14 -27.94 -15.07 -26.02
C LEU A 14 -27.57 -13.98 -25.01
N ALA A 15 -28.38 -13.79 -23.98
CA ALA A 15 -28.01 -13.03 -22.80
C ALA A 15 -26.91 -13.82 -22.07
N GLY A 16 -25.66 -13.46 -22.32
CA GLY A 16 -24.52 -13.98 -21.55
C GLY A 16 -24.67 -13.53 -20.10
N LEU A 17 -24.91 -14.47 -19.20
CA LEU A 17 -24.75 -14.31 -17.77
C LEU A 17 -23.25 -13.99 -17.53
N VAL A 18 -22.93 -12.72 -17.32
CA VAL A 18 -21.64 -12.33 -16.76
C VAL A 18 -21.63 -12.79 -15.32
N SER A 19 -21.14 -14.00 -15.11
CA SER A 19 -20.77 -14.49 -13.80
C SER A 19 -19.63 -13.61 -13.30
N CYS A 20 -19.83 -12.86 -12.23
CA CYS A 20 -18.79 -12.23 -11.47
C CYS A 20 -17.95 -13.31 -10.75
N THR A 21 -17.20 -14.08 -11.51
CA THR A 21 -16.07 -14.84 -10.96
C THR A 21 -14.95 -13.84 -10.71
N GLY A 22 -14.52 -13.75 -9.44
CA GLY A 22 -13.36 -12.96 -9.08
C GLY A 22 -12.23 -13.22 -10.08
N LYS A 23 -11.73 -12.15 -10.71
CA LYS A 23 -10.66 -12.25 -11.69
C LYS A 23 -9.48 -12.88 -10.98
N LYS A 24 -9.14 -14.13 -11.30
CA LYS A 24 -7.79 -14.62 -11.06
C LYS A 24 -6.90 -13.75 -11.93
N GLU A 25 -6.04 -12.99 -11.28
CA GLU A 25 -5.04 -12.18 -11.96
C GLU A 25 -4.19 -13.11 -12.85
N ASN A 26 -3.99 -12.72 -14.10
CA ASN A 26 -3.24 -13.52 -15.07
C ASN A 26 -1.76 -13.57 -14.64
N GLU A 27 -1.06 -14.67 -14.87
CA GLU A 27 0.38 -14.80 -14.59
C GLU A 27 1.22 -13.70 -15.26
N GLU A 28 0.76 -13.15 -16.40
CA GLU A 28 1.39 -12.01 -17.06
C GLU A 28 1.27 -10.70 -16.24
N GLU A 29 0.19 -10.51 -15.46
CA GLU A 29 0.04 -9.35 -14.58
C GLU A 29 0.98 -9.43 -13.37
N LYS A 30 1.44 -10.62 -13.00
CA LYS A 30 2.44 -10.83 -11.94
C LYS A 30 3.87 -10.63 -12.42
N ALA A 31 4.11 -10.74 -13.75
CA ALA A 31 5.43 -10.60 -14.31
C ALA A 31 5.87 -9.13 -14.33
N ARG A 32 7.05 -8.87 -13.82
CA ARG A 32 7.69 -7.55 -13.87
C ARG A 32 9.03 -7.68 -14.58
N LYS A 33 9.25 -6.94 -15.67
CA LYS A 33 10.49 -7.02 -16.45
C LYS A 33 11.72 -6.76 -15.57
N GLY A 34 12.62 -7.75 -15.51
CA GLY A 34 13.83 -7.69 -14.70
C GLY A 34 13.65 -8.08 -13.24
N TRP A 35 12.46 -8.53 -12.85
CA TRP A 35 12.10 -8.90 -11.49
C TRP A 35 11.49 -10.31 -11.42
N THR A 36 11.80 -11.05 -10.37
CA THR A 36 11.22 -12.35 -10.06
C THR A 36 10.36 -12.21 -8.81
N LEU A 37 9.10 -12.62 -8.87
CA LEU A 37 8.22 -12.71 -7.72
C LEU A 37 8.78 -13.75 -6.74
N VAL A 38 9.01 -13.35 -5.48
CA VAL A 38 9.56 -14.23 -4.44
C VAL A 38 8.60 -14.46 -3.29
N TRP A 39 7.62 -13.60 -3.13
CA TRP A 39 6.58 -13.75 -2.12
C TRP A 39 5.34 -12.94 -2.49
N GLU A 40 4.16 -13.49 -2.19
CA GLU A 40 2.88 -12.79 -2.31
C GLU A 40 1.91 -13.20 -1.21
N ASP A 41 0.98 -12.30 -0.86
CA ASP A 41 -0.22 -12.58 -0.08
C ASP A 41 -1.41 -11.89 -0.76
N ASP A 42 -2.43 -12.65 -1.11
CA ASP A 42 -3.70 -12.21 -1.70
C ASP A 42 -4.85 -12.13 -0.67
N PHE A 43 -4.52 -12.23 0.60
CA PHE A 43 -5.44 -12.10 1.74
C PHE A 43 -6.70 -12.96 1.66
N GLY A 44 -6.61 -14.18 1.21
CA GLY A 44 -7.72 -15.10 0.95
C GLY A 44 -8.88 -15.05 1.96
N LYS A 45 -8.74 -15.66 3.16
CA LYS A 45 -9.82 -15.72 4.17
C LYS A 45 -9.43 -15.28 5.57
N SER A 46 -8.14 -15.15 5.83
CA SER A 46 -7.59 -14.81 7.14
C SER A 46 -6.19 -14.23 7.00
N LEU A 47 -5.76 -13.47 8.00
CA LEU A 47 -4.40 -12.99 8.09
C LEU A 47 -3.44 -14.15 8.36
N ASP A 48 -2.42 -14.32 7.51
CA ASP A 48 -1.33 -15.26 7.80
C ASP A 48 -0.49 -14.70 8.96
N GLN A 49 -0.61 -15.32 10.14
CA GLN A 49 0.09 -14.91 11.34
C GLN A 49 1.61 -15.17 11.29
N ALA A 50 2.08 -15.99 10.35
CA ALA A 50 3.50 -16.17 10.14
C ALA A 50 4.12 -14.98 9.36
N ALA A 51 3.33 -14.34 8.51
CA ALA A 51 3.76 -13.19 7.70
C ALA A 51 3.41 -11.84 8.36
N TRP A 52 2.27 -11.76 9.04
CA TRP A 52 1.70 -10.51 9.51
C TRP A 52 1.40 -10.48 11.00
N SER A 53 1.55 -9.31 11.57
CA SER A 53 1.07 -8.98 12.91
C SER A 53 0.13 -7.77 12.85
N LYS A 54 -0.95 -7.79 13.63
CA LYS A 54 -1.81 -6.64 13.84
C LYS A 54 -1.06 -5.58 14.64
N ILE A 55 -1.08 -4.34 14.16
CA ILE A 55 -0.42 -3.23 14.85
C ILE A 55 -1.22 -2.90 16.12
N GLN A 56 -0.51 -2.82 17.24
CA GLN A 56 -1.11 -2.49 18.52
C GLN A 56 -0.96 -1.00 18.84
N LYS A 57 -1.77 -0.52 19.77
CA LYS A 57 -1.69 0.85 20.28
C LYS A 57 -0.26 1.22 20.68
N GLY A 58 0.19 2.37 20.22
CA GLY A 58 1.51 2.92 20.51
C GLY A 58 1.47 4.38 20.93
N LYS A 59 2.60 4.87 21.47
CA LYS A 59 2.75 6.29 21.86
C LYS A 59 2.87 7.24 20.66
N GLN A 60 3.33 6.74 19.53
CA GLN A 60 3.47 7.53 18.31
C GLN A 60 2.10 7.94 17.78
N HIS A 61 1.99 9.11 17.19
CA HIS A 61 0.74 9.63 16.64
C HIS A 61 0.06 8.64 15.67
N SER A 62 0.83 8.04 14.78
CA SER A 62 0.34 7.05 13.79
C SER A 62 -0.26 5.79 14.42
N PHE A 63 0.08 5.44 15.65
CA PHE A 63 -0.36 4.22 16.32
C PHE A 63 -1.30 4.49 17.51
N ARG A 64 -1.71 5.73 17.69
CA ARG A 64 -2.52 6.17 18.85
C ARG A 64 -3.81 5.38 19.03
N TYR A 65 -4.49 5.08 17.94
CA TYR A 65 -5.79 4.42 17.93
C TYR A 65 -5.73 3.00 17.37
N MET A 66 -4.53 2.46 17.11
CA MET A 66 -4.35 1.10 16.62
C MET A 66 -4.87 0.08 17.62
N SER A 67 -5.53 -0.94 17.11
CA SER A 67 -6.09 -2.02 17.92
C SER A 67 -6.03 -3.34 17.16
N GLY A 68 -5.87 -4.43 17.91
CA GLY A 68 -5.94 -5.79 17.39
C GLY A 68 -7.37 -6.36 17.28
N ASN A 69 -8.42 -5.56 17.57
CA ASN A 69 -9.81 -6.02 17.52
C ASN A 69 -10.17 -6.56 16.14
N ASP A 70 -10.79 -7.75 16.09
CA ASP A 70 -11.08 -8.45 14.83
C ASP A 70 -12.00 -7.66 13.89
N GLU A 71 -12.90 -6.85 14.42
CA GLU A 71 -13.82 -6.00 13.64
C GLU A 71 -13.12 -4.97 12.74
N LEU A 72 -11.83 -4.70 13.00
CA LEU A 72 -11.00 -3.80 12.21
C LEU A 72 -10.29 -4.49 11.04
N TYR A 73 -10.43 -5.81 10.92
CA TYR A 73 -9.74 -6.67 9.95
C TYR A 73 -10.74 -7.59 9.27
N VAL A 74 -11.40 -7.09 8.24
CA VAL A 74 -12.46 -7.83 7.53
C VAL A 74 -11.89 -8.45 6.26
N PHE A 75 -12.20 -9.73 6.03
CA PHE A 75 -11.84 -10.44 4.78
C PHE A 75 -13.09 -10.55 3.93
N GLN A 76 -13.11 -9.82 2.82
CA GLN A 76 -14.28 -9.73 1.96
C GLN A 76 -13.86 -9.62 0.50
N ASP A 77 -14.51 -10.42 -0.36
CA ASP A 77 -14.32 -10.39 -1.81
C ASP A 77 -12.85 -10.52 -2.26
N GLY A 78 -12.07 -11.34 -1.53
CA GLY A 78 -10.64 -11.52 -1.78
C GLY A 78 -9.76 -10.35 -1.34
N ASN A 79 -10.25 -9.48 -0.47
CA ASN A 79 -9.49 -8.36 0.07
C ASN A 79 -9.37 -8.44 1.59
N LEU A 80 -8.26 -7.95 2.11
CA LEU A 80 -8.19 -7.49 3.49
C LEU A 80 -8.72 -6.05 3.56
N VAL A 81 -9.76 -5.84 4.34
CA VAL A 81 -10.27 -4.50 4.67
C VAL A 81 -9.73 -4.09 6.02
N LEU A 82 -8.86 -3.10 6.05
CA LEU A 82 -8.45 -2.42 7.26
C LEU A 82 -9.43 -1.29 7.53
N ARG A 83 -9.97 -1.25 8.74
CA ARG A 83 -11.07 -0.35 9.11
C ARG A 83 -10.64 0.63 10.19
N ALA A 84 -11.14 1.86 10.09
CA ALA A 84 -11.12 2.84 11.17
C ALA A 84 -12.55 3.19 11.56
N MET A 85 -12.88 3.16 12.84
CA MET A 85 -14.24 3.32 13.33
C MET A 85 -14.31 4.04 14.69
N LYS A 86 -15.50 4.46 15.09
CA LYS A 86 -15.75 4.93 16.46
C LYS A 86 -15.51 3.80 17.44
N ASN A 87 -14.91 4.13 18.57
CA ASN A 87 -14.85 3.21 19.68
C ASN A 87 -16.16 3.30 20.48
N LEU A 88 -16.91 2.21 20.49
CA LEU A 88 -18.20 2.13 21.20
C LEU A 88 -18.07 1.51 22.59
N ALA A 89 -16.86 1.10 23.01
CA ALA A 89 -16.64 0.52 24.32
C ALA A 89 -16.70 1.59 25.42
N ALA A 90 -17.74 1.54 26.26
CA ALA A 90 -17.98 2.54 27.31
C ALA A 90 -16.85 2.63 28.36
N SER A 91 -16.04 1.59 28.49
CA SER A 91 -14.91 1.52 29.43
C SER A 91 -13.58 2.08 28.87
N ASP A 92 -13.53 2.40 27.57
CA ASP A 92 -12.32 2.90 26.91
C ASP A 92 -12.43 4.40 26.65
N THR A 93 -11.37 5.13 26.98
CA THR A 93 -11.29 6.57 26.76
C THR A 93 -10.85 6.98 25.35
N MET A 94 -10.48 6.00 24.50
CA MET A 94 -10.11 6.26 23.11
C MET A 94 -11.36 6.51 22.28
N PRO A 95 -11.45 7.63 21.54
CA PRO A 95 -12.64 7.92 20.73
C PRO A 95 -12.75 7.04 19.49
N PHE A 96 -11.64 6.49 19.02
CA PHE A 96 -11.53 5.76 17.77
C PHE A 96 -10.70 4.48 17.94
N LEU A 97 -10.94 3.53 17.03
CA LEU A 97 -10.11 2.35 16.81
C LEU A 97 -9.72 2.28 15.33
N THR A 98 -8.48 1.91 15.05
CA THR A 98 -7.97 1.80 13.68
C THR A 98 -7.24 0.49 13.45
N GLY A 99 -7.45 -0.11 12.28
CA GLY A 99 -6.76 -1.32 11.83
C GLY A 99 -5.45 -1.01 11.12
N GLY A 100 -4.47 -1.87 11.33
CA GLY A 100 -3.20 -1.85 10.62
C GLY A 100 -2.43 -3.14 10.79
N ILE A 101 -1.66 -3.50 9.79
CA ILE A 101 -0.80 -4.69 9.79
C ILE A 101 0.65 -4.31 9.56
N THR A 102 1.55 -5.11 10.10
CA THR A 102 2.98 -5.04 9.83
C THR A 102 3.52 -6.43 9.57
N GLY A 103 4.43 -6.54 8.64
CA GLY A 103 5.04 -7.81 8.24
C GLY A 103 6.48 -7.65 7.82
N SER A 104 7.07 -8.76 7.39
CA SER A 104 8.42 -8.77 6.82
C SER A 104 8.53 -7.73 5.72
N GLY A 105 9.69 -7.10 5.64
CA GLY A 105 9.94 -6.03 4.69
C GLY A 105 11.21 -6.26 3.89
N VAL A 106 12.07 -5.26 3.84
CA VAL A 106 13.23 -5.19 2.98
C VAL A 106 14.50 -5.12 3.81
N LYS A 107 15.45 -6.01 3.54
CA LYS A 107 16.78 -5.94 4.14
C LYS A 107 17.55 -4.73 3.62
N GLY A 108 18.29 -4.07 4.51
CA GLY A 108 19.01 -2.85 4.17
C GLY A 108 19.97 -2.99 2.99
N ASN A 109 20.71 -4.08 2.94
CA ASN A 109 21.68 -4.36 1.89
C ASN A 109 21.09 -5.05 0.63
N SER A 110 19.78 -5.26 0.55
CA SER A 110 19.15 -5.94 -0.59
C SER A 110 18.59 -4.98 -1.63
N VAL A 111 18.61 -5.41 -2.90
CA VAL A 111 17.78 -4.81 -3.94
C VAL A 111 16.44 -5.53 -3.93
N ARG A 112 15.36 -4.77 -3.82
CA ARG A 112 14.02 -5.30 -3.68
C ARG A 112 12.98 -4.39 -4.33
N ARG A 113 11.95 -5.00 -4.94
CA ARG A 113 10.73 -4.29 -5.32
C ARG A 113 9.59 -4.75 -4.42
N VAL A 114 8.83 -3.81 -3.90
CA VAL A 114 7.63 -4.03 -3.07
C VAL A 114 6.45 -3.39 -3.77
N GLU A 115 5.36 -4.10 -3.86
CA GLU A 115 4.10 -3.64 -4.44
C GLU A 115 2.93 -3.96 -3.52
N VAL A 116 1.97 -3.05 -3.46
CA VAL A 116 0.69 -3.24 -2.79
C VAL A 116 -0.42 -2.74 -3.70
N ARG A 117 -1.39 -3.60 -4.00
CA ARG A 117 -2.61 -3.20 -4.72
C ARG A 117 -3.70 -2.87 -3.71
N ALA A 118 -4.11 -1.61 -3.70
CA ALA A 118 -5.04 -1.11 -2.70
C ALA A 118 -5.92 0.03 -3.23
N ARG A 119 -7.04 0.26 -2.56
CA ARG A 119 -7.88 1.45 -2.67
C ARG A 119 -8.39 1.87 -1.29
N MET A 120 -8.91 3.07 -1.18
CA MET A 120 -9.43 3.56 0.09
C MET A 120 -10.62 4.49 -0.10
N ASN A 121 -11.55 4.43 0.85
CA ASN A 121 -12.67 5.36 0.87
C ASN A 121 -12.25 6.70 1.50
N PRO A 122 -12.70 7.84 0.95
CA PRO A 122 -12.32 9.14 1.48
C PRO A 122 -13.09 9.44 2.76
N VAL A 123 -12.37 9.77 3.83
CA VAL A 123 -12.95 10.28 5.08
C VAL A 123 -12.08 11.40 5.61
N GLN A 124 -12.66 12.58 5.87
CA GLN A 124 -11.95 13.71 6.42
C GLN A 124 -11.29 13.36 7.76
N GLY A 125 -10.00 13.65 7.90
CA GLY A 125 -9.20 13.33 9.08
C GLY A 125 -8.71 11.88 9.17
N ALA A 126 -9.02 11.03 8.17
CA ALA A 126 -8.39 9.73 8.03
C ALA A 126 -7.15 9.83 7.13
N THR A 127 -6.12 9.05 7.44
CA THR A 127 -4.96 8.88 6.55
C THR A 127 -4.70 7.40 6.36
N ALA A 128 -4.78 6.94 5.12
CA ALA A 128 -4.31 5.60 4.75
C ALA A 128 -2.84 5.65 4.36
N TYR A 129 -2.06 4.63 4.72
CA TYR A 129 -0.63 4.60 4.44
C TYR A 129 -0.13 3.20 4.12
N ILE A 130 0.89 3.16 3.26
CA ILE A 130 1.74 2.01 2.94
C ILE A 130 3.17 2.50 3.11
N SER A 131 3.87 2.03 4.13
CA SER A 131 5.20 2.54 4.49
C SER A 131 6.16 1.41 4.83
N LEU A 132 7.41 1.57 4.44
CA LEU A 132 8.52 0.80 4.94
C LEU A 132 9.18 1.59 6.08
N LEU A 133 9.09 1.06 7.28
CA LEU A 133 9.62 1.67 8.49
C LEU A 133 10.77 0.83 9.04
N PRO A 134 11.84 1.46 9.57
CA PRO A 134 13.00 0.74 10.06
C PRO A 134 12.62 -0.21 11.19
N SER A 135 13.27 -1.36 11.24
CA SER A 135 13.11 -2.32 12.35
C SER A 135 13.53 -1.70 13.68
N ASP A 136 14.55 -0.84 13.69
CA ASP A 136 14.86 0.04 14.82
C ASP A 136 13.96 1.29 14.78
N ARG A 137 12.88 1.24 15.54
CA ARG A 137 11.85 2.29 15.60
C ARG A 137 12.31 3.59 16.28
N ALA A 138 13.51 3.63 16.86
CA ALA A 138 14.08 4.86 17.42
C ALA A 138 14.56 5.82 16.33
N LYS A 139 14.82 5.32 15.13
CA LYS A 139 15.26 6.13 13.99
C LYS A 139 14.08 6.80 13.30
N ASN A 140 14.22 8.09 13.04
CA ASN A 140 13.23 8.87 12.27
C ASN A 140 13.50 8.77 10.78
N ILE A 141 13.22 7.59 10.22
CA ILE A 141 13.45 7.24 8.82
C ILE A 141 12.21 6.51 8.31
N SER A 142 11.77 6.83 7.10
CA SER A 142 10.70 6.08 6.42
C SER A 142 10.88 6.08 4.90
N ILE A 143 10.24 5.11 4.25
CA ILE A 143 9.97 5.09 2.82
C ILE A 143 8.45 4.96 2.71
N ASP A 144 7.78 6.08 2.44
CA ASP A 144 6.33 6.13 2.38
C ASP A 144 5.91 5.89 0.93
N VAL A 145 5.54 4.64 0.65
CA VAL A 145 5.18 4.16 -0.69
C VAL A 145 3.88 4.79 -1.16
N MET A 146 2.97 5.03 -0.22
CA MET A 146 1.73 5.76 -0.44
C MET A 146 1.20 6.31 0.87
N GLU A 147 0.80 7.59 0.86
CA GLU A 147 -0.05 8.20 1.88
C GLU A 147 -1.18 8.96 1.19
N ARG A 148 -2.41 8.76 1.70
CA ARG A 148 -3.57 9.54 1.30
C ARG A 148 -4.15 10.23 2.52
N TYR A 149 -4.31 11.55 2.46
CA TYR A 149 -4.88 12.35 3.54
C TYR A 149 -6.34 12.70 3.24
N GLY A 150 -7.23 12.27 4.14
CA GLY A 150 -8.63 12.66 4.11
C GLY A 150 -9.34 12.34 2.80
N VAL A 151 -9.77 13.41 2.13
CA VAL A 151 -10.54 13.35 0.88
C VAL A 151 -9.71 13.70 -0.36
N ASP A 152 -8.39 13.74 -0.22
CA ASP A 152 -7.50 14.09 -1.36
C ASP A 152 -7.73 13.17 -2.56
N GLU A 153 -7.73 13.75 -3.75
CA GLU A 153 -7.84 13.05 -5.04
C GLU A 153 -6.45 12.75 -5.64
N PHE A 154 -5.45 12.58 -4.78
CA PHE A 154 -4.07 12.24 -5.10
C PHE A 154 -3.43 11.54 -3.90
N VAL A 155 -2.25 11.00 -4.13
CA VAL A 155 -1.45 10.38 -3.06
C VAL A 155 -0.08 11.04 -2.97
N TYR A 156 0.54 10.91 -1.80
CA TYR A 156 1.92 11.30 -1.56
C TYR A 156 2.82 10.08 -1.58
N GLN A 157 4.01 10.24 -2.14
CA GLN A 157 5.13 9.31 -2.03
C GLN A 157 6.32 10.08 -1.50
N SER A 158 6.91 9.59 -0.41
CA SER A 158 7.95 10.35 0.28
C SER A 158 9.00 9.48 0.93
N VAL A 159 10.07 10.12 1.34
CA VAL A 159 11.10 9.56 2.22
C VAL A 159 11.34 10.50 3.38
N THR A 160 11.58 9.93 4.55
CA THR A 160 12.05 10.67 5.72
C THR A 160 13.48 10.24 6.02
N SER A 161 14.36 11.18 6.28
CA SER A 161 15.74 10.92 6.71
C SER A 161 16.15 11.93 7.78
N GLU A 162 17.17 11.58 8.56
CA GLU A 162 17.73 12.49 9.56
C GLU A 162 18.36 13.74 8.94
N TYR A 163 18.79 13.64 7.69
CA TYR A 163 19.41 14.75 6.95
C TYR A 163 18.48 15.98 6.88
N THR A 164 17.23 15.79 6.50
CA THR A 164 16.26 16.89 6.38
C THR A 164 15.56 17.19 7.70
N THR A 165 15.23 16.17 8.49
CA THR A 165 14.36 16.32 9.66
C THR A 165 15.11 16.75 10.94
N THR A 166 16.32 16.24 11.14
CA THR A 166 17.10 16.48 12.38
C THR A 166 18.25 17.44 12.16
N GLN A 167 18.92 17.35 11.00
CA GLN A 167 20.08 18.19 10.70
C GLN A 167 19.68 19.49 9.99
N GLY A 168 18.40 19.64 9.60
CA GLY A 168 17.90 20.87 8.98
C GLY A 168 18.50 21.17 7.61
N MET A 169 18.99 20.15 6.91
CA MET A 169 19.56 20.31 5.58
C MET A 169 18.46 20.58 4.53
N PRO A 170 18.77 21.25 3.42
CA PRO A 170 17.84 21.48 2.34
C PRO A 170 17.23 20.18 1.80
N ASP A 171 15.95 20.21 1.43
CA ASP A 171 15.24 19.10 0.76
C ASP A 171 15.67 18.98 -0.71
N ASN A 172 16.90 18.59 -0.90
CA ASN A 172 17.53 18.39 -2.20
C ASN A 172 18.43 17.14 -2.18
N PRO A 173 18.08 16.06 -2.91
CA PRO A 173 16.92 15.97 -3.84
C PRO A 173 15.59 15.98 -3.09
N PRO A 174 14.48 16.40 -3.75
CA PRO A 174 13.16 16.48 -3.11
C PRO A 174 12.73 15.14 -2.48
N SER A 175 12.39 15.16 -1.21
CA SER A 175 12.01 13.97 -0.44
C SER A 175 10.61 13.48 -0.76
N SER A 176 9.73 14.33 -1.29
CA SER A 176 8.33 13.98 -1.56
C SER A 176 7.91 14.24 -3.01
N ALA A 177 6.85 13.56 -3.43
CA ALA A 177 6.12 13.82 -4.66
C ALA A 177 4.62 13.65 -4.43
N LEU A 178 3.83 14.47 -5.12
CA LEU A 178 2.39 14.36 -5.21
C LEU A 178 2.05 13.65 -6.51
N VAL A 179 1.22 12.61 -6.44
CA VAL A 179 0.87 11.77 -7.58
C VAL A 179 -0.63 11.81 -7.80
N GLY A 180 -1.05 12.39 -8.94
CA GLY A 180 -2.45 12.48 -9.36
C GLY A 180 -2.98 11.13 -9.83
N VAL A 181 -3.74 10.47 -8.95
CA VAL A 181 -4.49 9.24 -9.22
C VAL A 181 -5.78 9.29 -8.42
N ASN A 182 -6.79 8.54 -8.82
CA ASN A 182 -8.01 8.43 -8.03
C ASN A 182 -7.87 7.34 -6.95
N PRO A 183 -7.56 7.67 -5.68
CA PRO A 183 -7.30 6.64 -4.67
C PRO A 183 -8.55 5.85 -4.27
N ASN A 184 -9.74 6.18 -4.77
CA ASN A 184 -10.97 5.40 -4.58
C ASN A 184 -11.02 4.17 -5.48
N GLU A 185 -10.14 4.10 -6.48
CA GLU A 185 -9.96 2.96 -7.37
C GLU A 185 -8.72 2.16 -6.96
N TYR A 186 -8.66 0.90 -7.40
CA TYR A 186 -7.47 0.10 -7.15
C TYR A 186 -6.31 0.55 -8.01
N HIS A 187 -5.21 0.85 -7.32
CA HIS A 187 -3.91 1.12 -7.93
C HIS A 187 -2.84 0.22 -7.33
N ILE A 188 -1.77 -0.01 -8.07
CA ILE A 188 -0.58 -0.71 -7.60
C ILE A 188 0.43 0.35 -7.16
N TYR A 189 0.64 0.47 -5.85
CA TYR A 189 1.64 1.36 -5.27
C TYR A 189 2.92 0.59 -5.03
N GLY A 190 4.05 1.08 -5.55
CA GLY A 190 5.30 0.33 -5.45
C GLY A 190 6.54 1.17 -5.24
N VAL A 191 7.57 0.51 -4.72
CA VAL A 191 8.92 1.06 -4.58
C VAL A 191 9.97 0.01 -4.93
N GLU A 192 10.97 0.42 -5.70
CA GLU A 192 12.22 -0.31 -5.91
C GLU A 192 13.32 0.32 -5.09
N LYS A 193 13.98 -0.49 -4.28
CA LYS A 193 15.12 -0.07 -3.46
C LYS A 193 16.40 -0.60 -4.09
N TYR A 194 17.29 0.32 -4.38
CA TYR A 194 18.66 0.09 -4.87
C TYR A 194 19.70 0.63 -3.88
N PRO A 195 20.99 0.25 -3.98
CA PRO A 195 22.04 0.79 -3.12
C PRO A 195 22.23 2.30 -3.26
N ASP A 196 21.84 2.88 -4.39
CA ASP A 196 22.06 4.30 -4.74
C ASP A 196 20.77 5.09 -4.96
N SER A 197 19.61 4.47 -4.88
CA SER A 197 18.35 5.15 -5.14
C SER A 197 17.13 4.37 -4.66
N LEU A 198 16.05 5.12 -4.44
CA LEU A 198 14.68 4.60 -4.34
C LEU A 198 13.91 5.08 -5.56
N VAL A 199 13.13 4.17 -6.19
CA VAL A 199 12.29 4.50 -7.35
C VAL A 199 10.87 4.09 -7.04
N PHE A 200 9.95 5.06 -7.07
CA PHE A 200 8.55 4.87 -6.76
C PHE A 200 7.71 4.74 -8.02
N PHE A 201 6.62 4.00 -7.90
CA PHE A 201 5.69 3.71 -8.99
C PHE A 201 4.24 3.81 -8.52
N VAL A 202 3.36 4.15 -9.47
CA VAL A 202 1.93 3.85 -9.41
C VAL A 202 1.55 3.22 -10.75
N ASP A 203 0.93 2.04 -10.74
CA ASP A 203 0.52 1.28 -11.94
C ASP A 203 1.68 1.09 -12.96
N ASP A 204 2.86 0.72 -12.45
CA ASP A 204 4.11 0.57 -13.22
C ASP A 204 4.68 1.86 -13.84
N ILE A 205 4.01 3.00 -13.67
CA ILE A 205 4.52 4.29 -14.10
C ILE A 205 5.44 4.84 -13.01
N ARG A 206 6.69 5.11 -13.37
CA ARG A 206 7.63 5.74 -12.44
C ARG A 206 7.19 7.17 -12.11
N THR A 207 6.94 7.41 -10.84
CA THR A 207 6.45 8.69 -10.31
C THR A 207 7.55 9.52 -9.68
N LYS A 208 8.54 8.87 -9.02
CA LYS A 208 9.61 9.55 -8.31
C LYS A 208 10.89 8.71 -8.32
N LYS A 209 12.03 9.38 -8.34
CA LYS A 209 13.33 8.80 -7.97
C LYS A 209 13.96 9.65 -6.87
N TYR A 210 14.37 9.01 -5.77
CA TYR A 210 15.16 9.62 -4.71
C TYR A 210 16.58 9.04 -4.77
N PRO A 211 17.57 9.77 -5.32
CA PRO A 211 18.94 9.30 -5.45
C PRO A 211 19.73 9.50 -4.16
N ARG A 212 20.73 8.65 -3.94
CA ARG A 212 21.84 8.94 -3.05
C ARG A 212 22.68 10.03 -3.68
N ILE A 213 22.97 11.11 -2.95
CA ILE A 213 23.85 12.18 -3.40
C ILE A 213 25.23 12.04 -2.77
N LEU A 214 26.24 12.56 -3.45
CA LEU A 214 27.57 12.71 -2.86
C LEU A 214 27.53 13.91 -1.91
N THR A 215 27.75 13.64 -0.62
CA THR A 215 27.78 14.65 0.43
C THR A 215 28.63 14.15 1.59
N ASP A 216 29.36 15.04 2.21
CA ASP A 216 30.14 14.77 3.44
C ASP A 216 29.21 14.73 4.69
N ILE A 217 27.97 15.16 4.54
CA ILE A 217 26.98 15.14 5.63
C ILE A 217 26.26 13.81 5.62
N PRO A 218 26.37 12.98 6.67
CA PRO A 218 25.73 11.67 6.73
C PRO A 218 24.20 11.78 6.84
N GLY A 219 23.50 10.67 6.57
CA GLY A 219 22.07 10.54 6.81
C GLY A 219 21.15 10.95 5.67
N GLN A 220 21.68 11.37 4.51
CA GLN A 220 20.86 11.67 3.33
C GLN A 220 20.23 10.41 2.74
N PHE A 221 20.95 9.30 2.70
CA PHE A 221 20.47 8.03 2.16
C PHE A 221 20.70 6.88 3.14
N PRO A 222 19.96 6.82 4.26
CA PRO A 222 20.18 5.84 5.34
C PRO A 222 19.53 4.49 5.07
N PHE A 223 19.02 4.25 3.86
CA PHE A 223 18.15 3.11 3.54
C PHE A 223 18.90 1.80 3.35
N ASN A 224 20.24 1.81 3.29
CA ASN A 224 21.07 0.61 3.19
C ASN A 224 21.54 0.06 4.54
N ASP A 225 21.47 0.87 5.58
CA ASP A 225 22.14 0.60 6.85
C ASP A 225 21.22 -0.08 7.87
N GLN A 226 20.00 -0.44 7.45
CA GLN A 226 18.99 -1.05 8.32
C GLN A 226 17.94 -1.81 7.56
N ASP A 227 17.30 -2.76 8.25
CA ASP A 227 16.16 -3.50 7.74
C ASP A 227 14.88 -2.68 7.91
N PHE A 228 13.92 -2.90 7.02
CA PHE A 228 12.61 -2.27 7.03
C PHE A 228 11.51 -3.30 7.12
N ASN A 229 10.48 -3.01 7.89
CA ASN A 229 9.23 -3.75 7.90
C ASN A 229 8.17 -2.97 7.11
N LEU A 230 7.28 -3.70 6.44
CA LEU A 230 6.12 -3.12 5.77
C LEU A 230 5.02 -2.84 6.77
N PHE A 231 4.47 -1.64 6.74
CA PHE A 231 3.33 -1.18 7.53
C PHE A 231 2.23 -0.71 6.60
N ILE A 232 1.03 -1.23 6.78
CA ILE A 232 -0.17 -0.85 6.04
C ILE A 232 -1.27 -0.56 7.05
N GLY A 233 -1.93 0.59 6.96
CA GLY A 233 -2.97 0.91 7.93
C GLY A 233 -3.67 2.23 7.69
N ILE A 234 -4.60 2.53 8.60
CA ILE A 234 -5.32 3.81 8.65
C ILE A 234 -5.04 4.46 10.00
N ARG A 235 -4.67 5.73 9.99
CA ARG A 235 -4.67 6.57 11.20
C ARG A 235 -5.82 7.55 11.14
N LEU A 236 -6.30 7.97 12.30
CA LEU A 236 -7.29 9.03 12.44
C LEU A 236 -6.70 10.19 13.25
N ASP A 237 -7.00 11.41 12.83
CA ASP A 237 -6.76 12.60 13.60
C ASP A 237 -7.82 12.72 14.71
N LYS A 238 -7.57 13.56 15.72
CA LYS A 238 -8.54 13.77 16.79
C LYS A 238 -9.84 14.40 16.29
N GLU A 239 -9.71 15.20 15.25
CA GLU A 239 -10.76 15.99 14.61
C GLU A 239 -11.39 15.24 13.42
N ALA A 240 -11.12 13.94 13.27
CA ALA A 240 -11.72 13.14 12.21
C ALA A 240 -13.25 13.21 12.24
N ASP A 241 -13.85 13.33 11.05
CA ASP A 241 -15.31 13.35 10.93
C ASP A 241 -15.89 11.98 11.33
N SER A 242 -16.31 11.95 12.59
CA SER A 242 -16.88 10.73 13.16
C SER A 242 -18.22 10.32 12.53
N THR A 243 -18.88 11.19 11.77
CA THR A 243 -20.16 10.88 11.09
C THR A 243 -19.93 10.15 9.77
N ALA A 244 -18.76 10.31 9.18
CA ALA A 244 -18.35 9.65 7.94
C ALA A 244 -17.67 8.28 8.16
N LEU A 245 -17.47 7.85 9.41
CA LEU A 245 -16.91 6.55 9.73
C LEU A 245 -17.95 5.41 9.52
N PRO A 246 -17.53 4.19 9.15
CA PRO A 246 -16.14 3.75 9.09
C PRO A 246 -15.37 4.23 7.85
N ALA A 247 -14.05 4.43 8.00
CA ALA A 247 -13.12 4.58 6.90
C ALA A 247 -12.47 3.22 6.61
N ASP A 248 -12.48 2.81 5.37
CA ASP A 248 -11.97 1.50 4.94
C ASP A 248 -10.85 1.65 3.90
N MET A 249 -9.76 0.91 4.11
CA MET A 249 -8.72 0.67 3.14
C MET A 249 -8.79 -0.81 2.72
N LEU A 250 -8.98 -1.05 1.43
CA LEU A 250 -9.09 -2.39 0.86
C LEU A 250 -7.75 -2.74 0.21
N ILE A 251 -7.18 -3.86 0.62
CA ILE A 251 -5.91 -4.37 0.11
C ILE A 251 -6.21 -5.69 -0.60
N ASP A 252 -5.94 -5.72 -1.90
CA ASP A 252 -6.15 -6.88 -2.75
C ASP A 252 -4.98 -7.86 -2.61
N TRP A 253 -3.75 -7.36 -2.71
CA TRP A 253 -2.55 -8.17 -2.53
C TRP A 253 -1.33 -7.34 -2.16
N VAL A 254 -0.31 -8.03 -1.65
CA VAL A 254 1.05 -7.54 -1.41
C VAL A 254 2.04 -8.46 -2.10
N ARG A 255 3.06 -7.91 -2.79
CA ARG A 255 4.07 -8.66 -3.52
C ARG A 255 5.47 -8.15 -3.27
N PHE A 256 6.41 -9.08 -3.16
CA PHE A 256 7.83 -8.81 -3.08
C PHE A 256 8.56 -9.48 -4.24
N TYR A 257 9.49 -8.74 -4.83
CA TYR A 257 10.28 -9.20 -5.96
C TYR A 257 11.78 -9.01 -5.70
N GLU A 258 12.57 -9.89 -6.30
CA GLU A 258 14.04 -9.79 -6.40
C GLU A 258 14.46 -9.55 -7.84
N PRO A 259 15.63 -8.92 -8.07
CA PRO A 259 16.15 -8.80 -9.42
C PRO A 259 16.37 -10.18 -10.03
N VAL A 260 16.07 -10.30 -11.32
CA VAL A 260 16.45 -11.50 -12.07
C VAL A 260 17.97 -11.63 -12.05
N THR A 261 18.47 -12.71 -11.47
CA THR A 261 19.91 -13.02 -11.53
C THR A 261 20.27 -13.36 -12.97
N PRO A 262 21.21 -12.65 -13.60
CA PRO A 262 21.68 -13.07 -14.92
C PRO A 262 22.16 -14.54 -14.84
N SER A 263 21.61 -15.41 -15.69
CA SER A 263 22.16 -16.76 -15.80
C SER A 263 23.64 -16.64 -16.12
N ALA A 264 24.50 -17.17 -15.25
CA ALA A 264 25.91 -17.30 -15.57
C ALA A 264 25.99 -18.10 -16.88
N GLY A 265 26.31 -17.40 -17.97
CA GLY A 265 26.43 -18.03 -19.28
C GLY A 265 27.42 -19.18 -19.17
N LYS A 266 26.96 -20.38 -19.56
CA LYS A 266 27.81 -21.55 -19.74
C LYS A 266 28.65 -21.36 -20.98
#